data_5032dfd5a0d2ccb54e7fef486ce4ed9d
#
_entry.id   5032dfd5a0d2ccb54e7fef486ce4ed9d
#
_cell.length_a   1.000
_cell.length_b   1.000
_cell.length_c   1.000
_cell.angle_alpha   90.00
_cell.angle_beta   90.00
_cell.angle_gamma   90.00
#
_symmetry.space_group_name_H-M   'P 1'
#
loop_
_entity.id
_entity.type
_entity.pdbx_description
1 polymer ?
#
loop_
_entity_poly.entity_id
_entity_poly.type
_entity_poly.pdbx_seq_one_letter_code
_entity_poly.pdbx_strand_id
1 'polypeptide(L)'
;QTVQIAQDMAVRKRMAGSLALRTVGPIALMAPILMLVVWWVVSGSLAPVSRVRKQVAARQADDLSPVSEAGLPDEVRPLVHELNLLFGRVKTAFDAQQHFVADAAHELRTPLAALKLQVLSLERAESQEKRSLAISRVSAGIERATRLVEQLLVLARQEASAASGDQLQAVDLNDVVKRALGDM
;
A
#
# COMPACT_ATOMS: atom_id res chain seq x y z
N GLN A 1 -37.97 55.69 63.84
CA GLN A 1 -38.84 54.55 63.48
C GLN A 1 -38.19 53.86 62.28
N THR A 2 -37.50 52.73 62.52
CA THR A 2 -36.99 51.86 61.54
C THR A 2 -38.04 50.79 61.20
N VAL A 3 -38.66 50.91 60.04
CA VAL A 3 -39.55 49.89 59.51
C VAL A 3 -38.72 48.74 58.93
N GLN A 4 -38.63 47.62 59.65
CA GLN A 4 -38.07 46.36 59.11
C GLN A 4 -39.15 45.69 58.26
N ILE A 5 -39.00 45.74 56.98
CA ILE A 5 -39.79 44.94 56.05
C ILE A 5 -39.17 43.54 56.02
N ALA A 6 -39.73 42.66 56.88
CA ALA A 6 -39.40 41.23 56.79
C ALA A 6 -40.06 40.65 55.55
N GLN A 7 -39.35 40.61 54.45
CA GLN A 7 -39.75 39.86 53.26
C GLN A 7 -39.63 38.36 53.55
N ASP A 8 -40.76 37.68 53.45
CA ASP A 8 -40.89 36.24 53.73
C ASP A 8 -39.96 35.46 52.74
N MET A 9 -38.92 34.86 53.29
CA MET A 9 -37.93 34.04 52.50
C MET A 9 -38.59 32.88 51.75
N ALA A 10 -39.78 32.44 52.22
CA ALA A 10 -40.51 31.38 51.57
C ALA A 10 -41.08 31.78 50.20
N VAL A 11 -41.51 33.05 50.07
CA VAL A 11 -42.00 33.60 48.76
C VAL A 11 -40.86 33.73 47.73
N ARG A 12 -39.67 34.19 48.14
CA ARG A 12 -38.49 34.26 47.27
C ARG A 12 -38.03 32.88 46.77
N LYS A 13 -38.02 31.86 47.63
CA LYS A 13 -37.68 30.48 47.24
C LYS A 13 -38.69 29.89 46.25
N ARG A 14 -40.00 30.19 46.44
CA ARG A 14 -41.03 29.71 45.50
C ARG A 14 -40.95 30.41 44.14
N MET A 15 -40.68 31.72 44.10
CA MET A 15 -40.50 32.48 42.84
C MET A 15 -39.21 32.05 42.14
N ALA A 16 -38.09 31.86 42.85
CA ALA A 16 -36.84 31.37 42.27
C ALA A 16 -36.99 29.94 41.72
N GLY A 17 -37.71 29.05 42.43
CA GLY A 17 -37.99 27.68 41.98
C GLY A 17 -38.87 27.62 40.71
N SER A 18 -39.90 28.47 40.65
CA SER A 18 -40.80 28.51 39.48
C SER A 18 -40.13 29.12 38.25
N LEU A 19 -39.26 30.13 38.43
CA LEU A 19 -38.42 30.67 37.35
C LEU A 19 -37.38 29.67 36.87
N ALA A 20 -36.69 29.00 37.79
CA ALA A 20 -35.73 27.93 37.45
C ALA A 20 -36.40 26.78 36.70
N LEU A 21 -37.57 26.33 37.10
CA LEU A 21 -38.31 25.25 36.41
C LEU A 21 -38.77 25.67 35.00
N ARG A 22 -39.19 26.92 34.83
CA ARG A 22 -39.61 27.47 33.54
C ARG A 22 -38.47 27.63 32.58
N THR A 23 -37.26 27.92 33.07
CA THR A 23 -36.09 28.15 32.22
C THR A 23 -35.29 26.89 32.00
N VAL A 24 -35.09 26.07 33.04
CA VAL A 24 -34.26 24.84 32.95
C VAL A 24 -35.10 23.64 32.47
N GLY A 25 -36.41 23.62 32.75
CA GLY A 25 -37.28 22.53 32.34
C GLY A 25 -37.27 22.20 30.85
N PRO A 26 -37.49 23.17 29.95
CA PRO A 26 -37.42 22.92 28.50
C PRO A 26 -36.04 22.47 28.06
N ILE A 27 -34.96 23.04 28.60
CA ILE A 27 -33.58 22.68 28.26
C ILE A 27 -33.29 21.24 28.73
N ALA A 28 -33.69 20.88 29.93
CA ALA A 28 -33.51 19.52 30.47
C ALA A 28 -34.28 18.46 29.67
N LEU A 29 -35.40 18.82 29.07
CA LEU A 29 -36.21 17.92 28.24
C LEU A 29 -35.65 17.84 26.79
N MET A 30 -35.15 18.95 26.26
CA MET A 30 -34.61 19.01 24.91
C MET A 30 -33.21 18.40 24.80
N ALA A 31 -32.38 18.52 25.86
CA ALA A 31 -31.01 18.01 25.84
C ALA A 31 -30.88 16.50 25.53
N PRO A 32 -31.65 15.59 26.17
CA PRO A 32 -31.59 14.17 25.86
C PRO A 32 -32.09 13.86 24.44
N ILE A 33 -33.10 14.58 23.94
CA ILE A 33 -33.62 14.41 22.60
C ILE A 33 -32.55 14.81 21.59
N LEU A 34 -31.90 15.96 21.79
CA LEU A 34 -30.84 16.46 20.91
C LEU A 34 -29.63 15.53 20.94
N MET A 35 -29.25 15.01 22.10
CA MET A 35 -28.17 14.01 22.24
C MET A 35 -28.49 12.72 21.47
N LEU A 36 -29.73 12.26 21.51
CA LEU A 36 -30.18 11.07 20.81
C LEU A 36 -30.16 11.28 19.30
N VAL A 37 -30.60 12.45 18.82
CA VAL A 37 -30.55 12.81 17.40
C VAL A 37 -29.11 12.88 16.90
N VAL A 38 -28.22 13.56 17.64
CA VAL A 38 -26.80 13.65 17.30
C VAL A 38 -26.16 12.26 17.29
N TRP A 39 -26.42 11.44 18.29
CA TRP A 39 -25.94 10.07 18.34
C TRP A 39 -26.42 9.25 17.14
N TRP A 40 -27.69 9.35 16.77
CA TRP A 40 -28.27 8.63 15.63
C TRP A 40 -27.65 9.06 14.31
N VAL A 41 -27.50 10.37 14.08
CA VAL A 41 -26.86 10.93 12.87
C VAL A 41 -25.39 10.52 12.76
N VAL A 42 -24.63 10.67 13.84
CA VAL A 42 -23.19 10.33 13.86
C VAL A 42 -22.99 8.83 13.67
N SER A 43 -23.78 8.01 14.36
CA SER A 43 -23.69 6.55 14.22
C SER A 43 -24.06 6.08 12.80
N GLY A 44 -25.05 6.69 12.18
CA GLY A 44 -25.45 6.40 10.81
C GLY A 44 -24.39 6.80 9.79
N SER A 45 -23.77 7.97 9.96
CA SER A 45 -22.74 8.49 9.07
C SER A 45 -21.42 7.71 9.16
N LEU A 46 -21.10 7.11 10.31
CA LEU A 46 -19.86 6.33 10.51
C LEU A 46 -20.03 4.83 10.24
N ALA A 47 -21.24 4.32 10.11
CA ALA A 47 -21.51 2.91 9.82
C ALA A 47 -20.82 2.41 8.52
N PRO A 48 -20.81 3.17 7.41
CA PRO A 48 -20.10 2.78 6.18
C PRO A 48 -18.60 2.64 6.38
N VAL A 49 -17.98 3.53 7.15
CA VAL A 49 -16.53 3.48 7.45
C VAL A 49 -16.18 2.20 8.22
N SER A 50 -17.04 1.81 9.18
CA SER A 50 -16.85 0.57 9.92
C SER A 50 -16.96 -0.68 9.03
N ARG A 51 -17.79 -0.64 7.98
CA ARG A 51 -17.87 -1.71 6.97
C ARG A 51 -16.59 -1.81 6.15
N VAL A 52 -16.07 -0.71 5.63
CA VAL A 52 -14.79 -0.66 4.92
C VAL A 52 -13.66 -1.22 5.78
N ARG A 53 -13.56 -0.76 7.04
CA ARG A 53 -12.58 -1.28 8.00
C ARG A 53 -12.68 -2.80 8.17
N LYS A 54 -13.88 -3.34 8.34
CA LYS A 54 -14.10 -4.79 8.48
C LYS A 54 -13.75 -5.55 7.22
N GLN A 55 -14.09 -5.02 6.03
CA GLN A 55 -13.72 -5.62 4.75
C GLN A 55 -12.20 -5.72 4.60
N VAL A 56 -11.48 -4.62 4.88
CA VAL A 56 -10.02 -4.60 4.79
C VAL A 56 -9.39 -5.51 5.85
N ALA A 57 -9.90 -5.49 7.08
CA ALA A 57 -9.36 -6.32 8.18
C ALA A 57 -9.61 -7.84 8.02
N ALA A 58 -10.64 -8.21 7.27
CA ALA A 58 -10.98 -9.63 7.02
C ALA A 58 -10.26 -10.23 5.79
N ARG A 59 -9.49 -9.42 5.03
CA ARG A 59 -8.75 -9.87 3.86
C ARG A 59 -7.49 -10.63 4.23
N GLN A 60 -7.12 -11.56 3.37
CA GLN A 60 -5.80 -12.18 3.43
C GLN A 60 -4.75 -11.19 2.89
N ALA A 61 -3.48 -11.45 3.19
CA ALA A 61 -2.40 -10.53 2.84
C ALA A 61 -2.20 -10.33 1.31
N ASP A 62 -2.68 -11.27 0.52
CA ASP A 62 -2.61 -11.29 -0.95
C ASP A 62 -3.89 -10.81 -1.64
N ASP A 63 -4.98 -10.57 -0.87
CA ASP A 63 -6.24 -10.07 -1.43
C ASP A 63 -6.20 -8.55 -1.63
N LEU A 64 -5.72 -8.14 -2.82
CA LEU A 64 -5.67 -6.76 -3.29
C LEU A 64 -6.88 -6.39 -4.15
N SER A 65 -8.00 -7.09 -4.02
CA SER A 65 -9.23 -6.77 -4.75
C SER A 65 -9.77 -5.38 -4.35
N PRO A 66 -10.44 -4.65 -5.23
CA PRO A 66 -10.96 -3.32 -4.90
C PRO A 66 -12.00 -3.38 -3.77
N VAL A 67 -12.00 -2.39 -2.90
CA VAL A 67 -13.00 -2.19 -1.85
C VAL A 67 -14.24 -1.55 -2.49
N SER A 68 -15.43 -2.03 -2.11
CA SER A 68 -16.68 -1.48 -2.65
C SER A 68 -16.88 -0.03 -2.22
N GLU A 69 -17.13 0.83 -3.19
CA GLU A 69 -17.48 2.24 -2.97
C GLU A 69 -18.99 2.46 -2.80
N ALA A 70 -19.80 1.40 -2.92
CA ALA A 70 -21.26 1.49 -2.85
C ALA A 70 -21.75 1.88 -1.45
N GLY A 71 -22.58 2.91 -1.39
CA GLY A 71 -23.18 3.40 -0.14
C GLY A 71 -22.23 4.11 0.80
N LEU A 72 -21.08 4.61 0.29
CA LEU A 72 -20.20 5.48 1.03
C LEU A 72 -20.65 6.95 0.96
N PRO A 73 -20.52 7.73 2.05
CA PRO A 73 -20.65 9.17 2.02
C PRO A 73 -19.67 9.80 1.02
N ASP A 74 -20.06 10.93 0.44
CA ASP A 74 -19.23 11.64 -0.56
C ASP A 74 -17.86 12.05 -0.02
N GLU A 75 -17.77 12.31 1.28
CA GLU A 75 -16.53 12.68 1.99
C GLU A 75 -15.52 11.52 2.08
N VAL A 76 -16.01 10.27 2.10
CA VAL A 76 -15.18 9.07 2.28
C VAL A 76 -14.86 8.40 0.94
N ARG A 77 -15.72 8.57 -0.08
CA ARG A 77 -15.56 7.95 -1.40
C ARG A 77 -14.21 8.24 -2.05
N PRO A 78 -13.68 9.50 -2.04
CA PRO A 78 -12.37 9.78 -2.63
C PRO A 78 -11.24 9.00 -1.95
N LEU A 79 -11.29 8.83 -0.62
CA LEU A 79 -10.29 8.07 0.12
C LEU A 79 -10.29 6.59 -0.28
N VAL A 80 -11.47 5.99 -0.43
CA VAL A 80 -11.58 4.57 -0.85
C VAL A 80 -11.16 4.40 -2.30
N HIS A 81 -11.44 5.40 -3.15
CA HIS A 81 -10.97 5.43 -4.53
C HIS A 81 -9.44 5.42 -4.61
N GLU A 82 -8.76 6.32 -3.87
CA GLU A 82 -7.29 6.36 -3.80
C GLU A 82 -6.72 5.05 -3.23
N LEU A 83 -7.37 4.46 -2.23
CA LEU A 83 -6.99 3.15 -1.70
C LEU A 83 -7.08 2.06 -2.78
N ASN A 84 -8.14 2.04 -3.58
CA ASN A 84 -8.30 1.11 -4.69
C ASN A 84 -7.23 1.30 -5.78
N LEU A 85 -6.86 2.54 -6.08
CA LEU A 85 -5.76 2.85 -6.99
C LEU A 85 -4.42 2.32 -6.44
N LEU A 86 -4.18 2.49 -5.14
CA LEU A 86 -3.00 1.94 -4.48
C LEU A 86 -2.98 0.41 -4.55
N PHE A 87 -4.09 -0.26 -4.25
CA PHE A 87 -4.19 -1.72 -4.38
C PHE A 87 -3.92 -2.18 -5.82
N GLY A 88 -4.43 -1.44 -6.82
CA GLY A 88 -4.15 -1.71 -8.23
C GLY A 88 -2.66 -1.64 -8.55
N ARG A 89 -1.97 -0.60 -8.09
CA ARG A 89 -0.52 -0.44 -8.27
C ARG A 89 0.28 -1.56 -7.59
N VAL A 90 -0.06 -1.88 -6.35
CA VAL A 90 0.60 -2.97 -5.60
C VAL A 90 0.38 -4.31 -6.28
N LYS A 91 -0.85 -4.59 -6.74
CA LYS A 91 -1.16 -5.81 -7.48
C LYS A 91 -0.32 -5.93 -8.76
N THR A 92 -0.27 -4.86 -9.56
CA THR A 92 0.54 -4.85 -10.79
C THR A 92 2.02 -5.11 -10.50
N ALA A 93 2.56 -4.50 -9.45
CA ALA A 93 3.95 -4.73 -9.05
C ALA A 93 4.19 -6.17 -8.58
N PHE A 94 3.23 -6.74 -7.83
CA PHE A 94 3.33 -8.12 -7.37
C PHE A 94 3.23 -9.14 -8.52
N ASP A 95 2.29 -8.93 -9.46
CA ASP A 95 2.14 -9.76 -10.65
C ASP A 95 3.43 -9.71 -11.51
N ALA A 96 4.00 -8.51 -11.71
CA ALA A 96 5.28 -8.34 -12.42
C ALA A 96 6.42 -9.10 -11.72
N GLN A 97 6.50 -9.01 -10.39
CA GLN A 97 7.51 -9.75 -9.62
C GLN A 97 7.35 -11.27 -9.75
N GLN A 98 6.11 -11.79 -9.72
CA GLN A 98 5.86 -13.22 -9.91
C GLN A 98 6.30 -13.68 -11.31
N HIS A 99 5.95 -12.93 -12.36
CA HIS A 99 6.37 -13.21 -13.72
C HIS A 99 7.90 -13.20 -13.85
N PHE A 100 8.55 -12.17 -13.29
CA PHE A 100 10.02 -12.09 -13.30
C PHE A 100 10.66 -13.31 -12.64
N VAL A 101 10.18 -13.77 -11.47
CA VAL A 101 10.72 -14.94 -10.77
C VAL A 101 10.51 -16.22 -11.60
N ALA A 102 9.35 -16.37 -12.24
CA ALA A 102 9.06 -17.53 -13.09
C ALA A 102 9.98 -17.55 -14.32
N ASP A 103 10.13 -16.43 -15.01
CA ASP A 103 10.97 -16.29 -16.20
C ASP A 103 12.44 -16.50 -15.84
N ALA A 104 12.93 -15.88 -14.77
CA ALA A 104 14.30 -16.07 -14.28
C ALA A 104 14.59 -17.54 -13.97
N ALA A 105 13.63 -18.26 -13.34
CA ALA A 105 13.78 -19.67 -13.04
C ALA A 105 13.85 -20.53 -14.33
N HIS A 106 13.07 -20.17 -15.35
CA HIS A 106 13.11 -20.84 -16.65
C HIS A 106 14.44 -20.58 -17.39
N GLU A 107 14.87 -19.33 -17.44
CA GLU A 107 16.11 -18.92 -18.10
C GLU A 107 17.37 -19.49 -17.41
N LEU A 108 17.35 -19.68 -16.10
CA LEU A 108 18.45 -20.30 -15.36
C LEU A 108 18.48 -21.83 -15.49
N ARG A 109 17.34 -22.49 -15.68
CA ARG A 109 17.28 -23.94 -15.79
C ARG A 109 18.08 -24.47 -16.98
N THR A 110 18.02 -23.80 -18.12
CA THR A 110 18.68 -24.21 -19.35
C THR A 110 20.20 -24.23 -19.23
N PRO A 111 20.89 -23.13 -18.80
CA PRO A 111 22.34 -23.15 -18.64
C PRO A 111 22.80 -24.11 -17.54
N LEU A 112 22.03 -24.26 -16.46
CA LEU A 112 22.35 -25.23 -15.40
C LEU A 112 22.27 -26.67 -15.89
N ALA A 113 21.28 -27.03 -16.71
CA ALA A 113 21.19 -28.35 -17.35
C ALA A 113 22.36 -28.60 -18.30
N ALA A 114 22.74 -27.60 -19.09
CA ALA A 114 23.91 -27.68 -19.98
C ALA A 114 25.22 -27.85 -19.18
N LEU A 115 25.43 -27.11 -18.09
CA LEU A 115 26.56 -27.25 -17.17
C LEU A 115 26.62 -28.66 -16.59
N LYS A 116 25.49 -29.19 -16.14
CA LYS A 116 25.41 -30.56 -15.62
C LYS A 116 25.90 -31.61 -16.64
N LEU A 117 25.47 -31.48 -17.90
CA LEU A 117 25.91 -32.37 -18.98
C LEU A 117 27.42 -32.23 -19.26
N GLN A 118 27.96 -31.00 -19.19
CA GLN A 118 29.38 -30.74 -19.40
C GLN A 118 30.23 -31.36 -18.25
N VAL A 119 29.76 -31.28 -17.00
CA VAL A 119 30.43 -31.93 -15.86
C VAL A 119 30.42 -33.45 -16.03
N LEU A 120 29.29 -34.05 -16.44
CA LEU A 120 29.24 -35.49 -16.71
C LEU A 120 30.19 -35.90 -17.87
N SER A 121 30.36 -35.01 -18.86
CA SER A 121 31.34 -35.23 -19.95
C SER A 121 32.78 -35.17 -19.44
N LEU A 122 33.07 -34.29 -18.50
CA LEU A 122 34.39 -34.18 -17.83
C LEU A 122 34.70 -35.45 -17.01
N GLU A 123 33.73 -35.98 -16.26
CA GLU A 123 33.88 -37.20 -15.48
C GLU A 123 34.22 -38.43 -16.36
N ARG A 124 33.69 -38.46 -17.60
CA ARG A 124 33.88 -39.55 -18.57
C ARG A 124 35.10 -39.35 -19.50
N ALA A 125 35.88 -38.29 -19.28
CA ALA A 125 37.04 -38.00 -20.16
C ALA A 125 38.19 -38.95 -19.86
N GLU A 126 38.48 -39.83 -20.80
CA GLU A 126 39.51 -40.87 -20.71
C GLU A 126 40.92 -40.38 -21.09
N SER A 127 41.03 -39.28 -21.83
CA SER A 127 42.33 -38.69 -22.21
C SER A 127 42.50 -37.27 -21.68
N GLN A 128 43.77 -36.85 -21.51
CA GLN A 128 44.11 -35.52 -21.04
C GLN A 128 43.59 -34.42 -21.97
N GLU A 129 43.60 -34.64 -23.28
CA GLU A 129 43.06 -33.70 -24.26
C GLU A 129 41.54 -33.53 -24.10
N LYS A 130 40.79 -34.66 -23.98
CA LYS A 130 39.34 -34.63 -23.76
C LYS A 130 38.98 -33.93 -22.43
N ARG A 131 39.80 -34.16 -21.39
CA ARG A 131 39.62 -33.51 -20.08
C ARG A 131 39.84 -32.01 -20.17
N SER A 132 40.90 -31.55 -20.84
CA SER A 132 41.21 -30.13 -21.06
C SER A 132 40.06 -29.44 -21.81
N LEU A 133 39.58 -30.07 -22.88
CA LEU A 133 38.45 -29.56 -23.65
C LEU A 133 37.16 -29.48 -22.82
N ALA A 134 36.88 -30.50 -22.01
CA ALA A 134 35.71 -30.51 -21.13
C ALA A 134 35.79 -29.39 -20.06
N ILE A 135 36.95 -29.16 -19.45
CA ILE A 135 37.18 -28.06 -18.51
C ILE A 135 36.92 -26.72 -19.19
N SER A 136 37.47 -26.49 -20.39
CA SER A 136 37.25 -25.25 -21.15
C SER A 136 35.74 -25.00 -21.41
N ARG A 137 34.99 -26.06 -21.76
CA ARG A 137 33.54 -25.98 -21.98
C ARG A 137 32.78 -25.64 -20.72
N VAL A 138 33.15 -26.25 -19.58
CA VAL A 138 32.53 -25.94 -18.26
C VAL A 138 32.82 -24.47 -17.91
N SER A 139 34.05 -23.99 -18.04
CA SER A 139 34.40 -22.60 -17.76
C SER A 139 33.59 -21.63 -18.63
N ALA A 140 33.53 -21.87 -19.95
CA ALA A 140 32.68 -21.05 -20.82
C ALA A 140 31.20 -21.13 -20.52
N GLY A 141 30.72 -22.27 -19.97
CA GLY A 141 29.34 -22.42 -19.49
C GLY A 141 29.06 -21.58 -18.27
N ILE A 142 30.00 -21.59 -17.31
CA ILE A 142 29.90 -20.75 -16.09
C ILE A 142 29.85 -19.26 -16.46
N GLU A 143 30.74 -18.79 -17.34
CA GLU A 143 30.77 -17.40 -17.78
C GLU A 143 29.44 -16.97 -18.44
N ARG A 144 28.85 -17.86 -19.28
CA ARG A 144 27.51 -17.57 -19.83
C ARG A 144 26.43 -17.46 -18.77
N ALA A 145 26.45 -18.38 -17.80
CA ALA A 145 25.48 -18.35 -16.70
C ALA A 145 25.64 -17.09 -15.84
N THR A 146 26.88 -16.67 -15.56
CA THR A 146 27.17 -15.43 -14.81
C THR A 146 26.64 -14.21 -15.53
N ARG A 147 26.91 -14.09 -16.85
CA ARG A 147 26.37 -12.97 -17.65
C ARG A 147 24.83 -12.94 -17.65
N LEU A 148 24.18 -14.10 -17.69
CA LEU A 148 22.73 -14.17 -17.61
C LEU A 148 22.21 -13.64 -16.25
N VAL A 149 22.84 -14.04 -15.15
CA VAL A 149 22.49 -13.54 -13.81
C VAL A 149 22.67 -12.01 -13.74
N GLU A 150 23.76 -11.46 -14.27
CA GLU A 150 23.97 -10.01 -14.32
C GLU A 150 22.89 -9.30 -15.12
N GLN A 151 22.48 -9.84 -16.27
CA GLN A 151 21.39 -9.31 -17.07
C GLN A 151 20.05 -9.33 -16.33
N LEU A 152 19.73 -10.43 -15.65
CA LEU A 152 18.53 -10.54 -14.81
C LEU A 152 18.54 -9.54 -13.67
N LEU A 153 19.68 -9.30 -13.01
CA LEU A 153 19.81 -8.30 -11.96
C LEU A 153 19.61 -6.87 -12.47
N VAL A 154 20.10 -6.54 -13.67
CA VAL A 154 19.85 -5.24 -14.31
C VAL A 154 18.38 -5.06 -14.60
N LEU A 155 17.73 -6.08 -15.17
CA LEU A 155 16.30 -6.05 -15.47
C LEU A 155 15.48 -5.87 -14.21
N ALA A 156 15.76 -6.63 -13.14
CA ALA A 156 15.08 -6.50 -11.85
C ALA A 156 15.20 -5.07 -11.26
N ARG A 157 16.37 -4.43 -11.40
CA ARG A 157 16.56 -3.04 -10.94
C ARG A 157 15.74 -2.06 -11.78
N GLN A 158 15.66 -2.25 -13.09
CA GLN A 158 14.88 -1.39 -13.99
C GLN A 158 13.38 -1.50 -13.68
N GLU A 159 12.86 -2.71 -13.46
CA GLU A 159 11.47 -2.93 -13.07
C GLU A 159 11.15 -2.29 -11.71
N ALA A 160 12.04 -2.43 -10.72
CA ALA A 160 11.89 -1.79 -9.41
C ALA A 160 11.87 -0.25 -9.51
N SER A 161 12.72 0.34 -10.35
CA SER A 161 12.75 1.79 -10.58
C SER A 161 11.49 2.27 -11.31
N ALA A 162 11.00 1.54 -12.30
CA ALA A 162 9.75 1.86 -13.00
C ALA A 162 8.53 1.79 -12.06
N ALA A 163 8.49 0.81 -11.15
CA ALA A 163 7.44 0.67 -10.15
C ALA A 163 7.48 1.78 -9.08
N SER A 164 8.66 2.34 -8.78
CA SER A 164 8.83 3.41 -7.79
C SER A 164 8.38 4.79 -8.29
N GLY A 165 7.95 4.90 -9.56
CA GLY A 165 7.45 6.16 -10.11
C GLY A 165 8.53 7.26 -10.18
N ASP A 166 9.80 6.87 -10.29
CA ASP A 166 10.88 7.82 -10.53
C ASP A 166 10.56 8.55 -11.83
N GLN A 167 10.19 9.82 -11.68
CA GLN A 167 9.77 10.67 -12.79
C GLN A 167 10.91 10.68 -13.79
N LEU A 168 10.62 10.17 -14.98
CA LEU A 168 11.50 10.38 -16.14
C LEU A 168 11.74 11.90 -16.24
N GLN A 169 12.87 12.37 -15.73
CA GLN A 169 13.30 13.72 -15.98
C GLN A 169 13.53 13.84 -17.48
N ALA A 170 12.86 14.81 -18.09
CA ALA A 170 13.14 15.15 -19.47
C ALA A 170 14.60 15.61 -19.55
N VAL A 171 15.45 14.71 -20.03
CA VAL A 171 16.88 14.99 -20.23
C VAL A 171 17.04 15.53 -21.65
N ASP A 172 17.61 16.72 -21.78
CA ASP A 172 17.95 17.25 -23.10
C ASP A 172 19.05 16.37 -23.71
N LEU A 173 18.70 15.69 -24.82
CA LEU A 173 19.62 14.81 -25.52
C LEU A 173 20.92 15.54 -25.95
N ASN A 174 20.83 16.84 -26.24
CA ASN A 174 21.99 17.66 -26.57
C ASN A 174 23.00 17.79 -25.41
N ASP A 175 22.52 17.86 -24.18
CA ASP A 175 23.39 17.93 -23.00
C ASP A 175 24.08 16.58 -22.73
N VAL A 176 23.37 15.47 -22.95
CA VAL A 176 23.97 14.13 -22.82
C VAL A 176 25.06 13.91 -23.87
N VAL A 177 24.79 14.29 -25.12
CA VAL A 177 25.76 14.17 -26.23
C VAL A 177 26.98 15.07 -25.99
N LYS A 178 26.79 16.30 -25.52
CA LYS A 178 27.91 17.20 -25.19
C LYS A 178 28.79 16.66 -24.07
N ARG A 179 28.19 16.07 -23.01
CA ARG A 179 28.97 15.42 -21.94
C ARG A 179 29.74 14.20 -22.45
N ALA A 180 29.12 13.36 -23.26
CA ALA A 180 29.77 12.17 -23.82
C ALA A 180 30.89 12.52 -24.79
N LEU A 181 30.79 13.64 -25.53
CA LEU A 181 31.85 14.11 -26.44
C LEU A 181 32.92 14.98 -25.74
N GLY A 182 32.61 15.54 -24.54
CA GLY A 182 33.58 16.33 -23.79
C GLY A 182 34.55 15.51 -22.93
N ASP A 183 34.28 14.21 -22.76
CA ASP A 183 35.15 13.24 -22.05
C ASP A 183 36.08 12.47 -23.00
N MET A 184 36.12 12.78 -24.30
CA MET A 184 37.07 12.29 -25.30
C MET A 184 38.17 13.32 -25.57
#